data_898ac37887bbc633dd44971fb2d96ede
#
_entry.id   898ac37887bbc633dd44971fb2d96ede
#
_cell.length_a   1.000
_cell.length_b   1.000
_cell.length_c   1.000
_cell.angle_alpha   90.00
_cell.angle_beta   90.00
_cell.angle_gamma   90.00
#
_symmetry.space_group_name_H-M   'P 1'
#
loop_
_entity.id
_entity.type
_entity.pdbx_description
1 polymer ?
#
loop_
_entity_poly.entity_id
_entity_poly.type
_entity_poly.pdbx_seq_one_letter_code
_entity_poly.pdbx_strand_id
1 'polypeptide(L)'
;MLDNKPFKDIEKQAKHIIDLLNQEGARKKAIALKPFVPAEPLPQTASKFGGRADLPAGESAPTNEKGEPLGMIAQINCAELPENDLYPATGLLQFWMDPNDEECLWGFDYENPTSQKNFRVIYYETLGEPNPDAPFPNVDWDEGGWPIGGFDCESGPLELEYGMTFEVREQGVTASGYDYYDVFGAKWDETYPDEKLPEAHENPYKNQARREALYELTEPFESEEEYSHVGGYPFFVQNDPREEFKELRGHTVNLLTIVSESENEENEDEEIEIMWGDAGAANWLITPEALAARDFTNVAFEWSCG
;
A
#
# COMPACT_ATOMS: atom_id res chain seq x y z
N MET A 1 -13.97 -18.36 -28.72
CA MET A 1 -15.14 -19.19 -28.38
C MET A 1 -16.09 -18.50 -27.39
N LEU A 2 -15.64 -17.46 -26.71
CA LEU A 2 -16.53 -16.64 -25.87
C LEU A 2 -17.48 -15.74 -26.68
N ASP A 3 -17.15 -15.45 -27.95
CA ASP A 3 -17.86 -14.51 -28.84
C ASP A 3 -19.34 -14.82 -29.11
N ASN A 4 -19.82 -16.00 -28.74
CA ASN A 4 -21.19 -16.41 -28.95
C ASN A 4 -22.01 -16.62 -27.67
N LYS A 5 -21.43 -16.38 -26.49
CA LYS A 5 -22.17 -16.49 -25.22
C LYS A 5 -22.81 -15.17 -24.84
N PRO A 6 -23.99 -15.19 -24.22
CA PRO A 6 -24.53 -14.00 -23.57
C PRO A 6 -23.56 -13.54 -22.46
N PHE A 7 -23.23 -12.25 -22.41
CA PHE A 7 -22.33 -11.65 -21.41
C PHE A 7 -22.65 -12.09 -19.96
N LYS A 8 -23.95 -12.16 -19.62
CA LYS A 8 -24.40 -12.63 -18.29
C LYS A 8 -24.00 -14.06 -17.92
N ASP A 9 -23.74 -14.93 -18.89
CA ASP A 9 -23.30 -16.29 -18.60
C ASP A 9 -21.80 -16.32 -18.34
N ILE A 10 -21.05 -15.48 -19.02
CA ILE A 10 -19.61 -15.29 -18.81
C ILE A 10 -19.34 -14.66 -17.44
N GLU A 11 -20.10 -13.63 -17.05
CA GLU A 11 -20.02 -13.03 -15.71
C GLU A 11 -20.27 -14.06 -14.58
N LYS A 12 -21.27 -14.93 -14.77
CA LYS A 12 -21.54 -16.00 -13.78
C LYS A 12 -20.39 -16.98 -13.67
N GLN A 13 -19.75 -17.29 -14.80
CA GLN A 13 -18.60 -18.17 -14.84
C GLN A 13 -17.39 -17.50 -14.14
N ALA A 14 -17.16 -16.21 -14.43
CA ALA A 14 -16.11 -15.44 -13.77
C ALA A 14 -16.32 -15.38 -12.26
N LYS A 15 -17.54 -15.03 -11.82
CA LYS A 15 -17.90 -15.07 -10.40
C LYS A 15 -17.66 -16.45 -9.78
N HIS A 16 -18.04 -17.52 -10.46
CA HIS A 16 -17.81 -18.87 -9.96
C HIS A 16 -16.32 -19.18 -9.79
N ILE A 17 -15.46 -18.75 -10.71
CA ILE A 17 -13.99 -18.89 -10.58
C ILE A 17 -13.48 -18.14 -9.36
N ILE A 18 -13.91 -16.89 -9.17
CA ILE A 18 -13.53 -16.08 -8.00
C ILE A 18 -13.99 -16.76 -6.70
N ASP A 19 -15.22 -17.26 -6.67
CA ASP A 19 -15.74 -17.96 -5.49
C ASP A 19 -14.92 -19.24 -5.20
N LEU A 20 -14.49 -19.99 -6.24
CA LEU A 20 -13.61 -21.15 -6.07
C LEU A 20 -12.24 -20.77 -5.53
N LEU A 21 -11.59 -19.77 -6.11
CA LEU A 21 -10.30 -19.28 -5.64
C LEU A 21 -10.35 -18.84 -4.16
N ASN A 22 -11.40 -18.10 -3.80
CA ASN A 22 -11.60 -17.66 -2.42
C ASN A 22 -11.85 -18.83 -1.45
N GLN A 23 -12.54 -19.88 -1.89
CA GLN A 23 -12.75 -21.11 -1.10
C GLN A 23 -11.47 -21.95 -0.95
N GLU A 24 -10.59 -21.91 -1.92
CA GLU A 24 -9.30 -22.62 -1.94
C GLU A 24 -8.19 -21.87 -1.16
N GLY A 25 -8.53 -20.78 -0.46
CA GLY A 25 -7.62 -20.10 0.46
C GLY A 25 -6.98 -18.83 -0.14
N ALA A 26 -7.51 -18.30 -1.25
CA ALA A 26 -7.05 -17.03 -1.79
C ALA A 26 -7.51 -15.81 -0.97
N ARG A 27 -8.40 -15.99 0.02
CA ARG A 27 -8.73 -14.91 0.97
C ARG A 27 -7.59 -14.64 1.91
N LYS A 28 -7.30 -13.36 2.11
CA LYS A 28 -6.28 -12.89 3.06
C LYS A 28 -6.89 -11.98 4.11
N LYS A 29 -6.39 -12.07 5.34
CA LYS A 29 -6.72 -11.09 6.37
C LYS A 29 -5.95 -9.82 6.12
N ALA A 30 -6.64 -8.68 6.20
CA ALA A 30 -6.09 -7.35 6.21
C ALA A 30 -6.53 -6.62 7.49
N ILE A 31 -5.75 -5.67 7.95
CA ILE A 31 -6.14 -4.75 9.01
C ILE A 31 -6.26 -3.38 8.35
N ALA A 32 -7.48 -2.91 8.18
CA ALA A 32 -7.76 -1.58 7.67
C ALA A 32 -7.29 -0.53 8.67
N LEU A 33 -6.67 0.51 8.15
CA LEU A 33 -6.15 1.67 8.88
C LEU A 33 -7.06 2.85 8.53
N LYS A 34 -8.00 3.16 9.41
CA LYS A 34 -8.93 4.28 9.20
C LYS A 34 -8.37 5.54 9.85
N PRO A 35 -8.04 6.58 9.06
CA PRO A 35 -7.56 7.84 9.61
C PRO A 35 -8.68 8.56 10.36
N PHE A 36 -8.29 9.40 11.32
CA PHE A 36 -9.18 10.35 11.98
C PHE A 36 -8.40 11.58 12.41
N VAL A 37 -9.04 12.74 12.41
CA VAL A 37 -8.48 13.99 12.94
C VAL A 37 -8.50 13.94 14.45
N PRO A 38 -7.35 13.98 15.16
CA PRO A 38 -7.31 13.90 16.61
C PRO A 38 -7.75 15.23 17.22
N ALA A 39 -8.67 15.19 18.21
CA ALA A 39 -9.10 16.38 18.95
C ALA A 39 -8.03 16.97 19.87
N GLU A 40 -7.03 16.18 20.25
CA GLU A 40 -5.88 16.52 21.08
C GLU A 40 -4.62 15.88 20.47
N PRO A 41 -3.42 16.46 20.63
CA PRO A 41 -2.20 15.86 20.13
C PRO A 41 -2.05 14.41 20.58
N LEU A 42 -1.76 13.51 19.64
CA LEU A 42 -1.58 12.10 19.92
C LEU A 42 -0.34 11.84 20.77
N PRO A 43 -0.34 10.78 21.58
CA PRO A 43 0.89 10.26 22.18
C PRO A 43 1.96 10.05 21.09
N GLN A 44 3.21 10.38 21.37
CA GLN A 44 4.27 10.27 20.36
C GLN A 44 4.41 8.84 19.83
N THR A 45 4.15 7.83 20.67
CA THR A 45 4.18 6.40 20.34
C THR A 45 2.91 5.87 19.65
N ALA A 46 1.89 6.69 19.43
CA ALA A 46 0.64 6.25 18.81
C ALA A 46 0.82 5.88 17.35
N SER A 47 -0.02 4.98 16.85
CA SER A 47 -0.15 4.74 15.41
C SER A 47 -0.79 5.93 14.73
N LYS A 48 -0.18 6.39 13.63
CA LYS A 48 -0.59 7.62 12.95
C LYS A 48 -0.05 7.74 11.54
N PHE A 49 -0.70 8.54 10.74
CA PHE A 49 -0.17 9.09 9.50
C PHE A 49 0.43 10.46 9.78
N GLY A 50 1.62 10.71 9.25
CA GLY A 50 2.32 11.99 9.44
C GLY A 50 2.69 12.31 10.90
N GLY A 51 2.78 13.60 11.20
CA GLY A 51 3.09 14.09 12.51
C GLY A 51 4.51 13.81 13.00
N ARG A 52 4.72 13.94 14.30
CA ARG A 52 6.02 13.75 14.93
C ARG A 52 6.32 12.27 15.15
N ALA A 53 7.43 11.79 14.59
CA ALA A 53 7.91 10.44 14.83
C ALA A 53 8.33 10.22 16.29
N ASP A 54 8.10 9.02 16.82
CA ASP A 54 8.76 8.58 18.05
C ASP A 54 10.15 8.03 17.71
N LEU A 55 11.17 8.82 18.04
CA LEU A 55 12.55 8.43 17.88
C LEU A 55 13.15 8.12 19.24
N PRO A 56 13.92 7.02 19.39
CA PRO A 56 14.66 6.76 20.61
C PRO A 56 15.63 7.90 20.95
N ALA A 57 15.92 8.09 22.22
CA ALA A 57 16.85 9.12 22.67
C ALA A 57 18.22 9.01 21.98
N GLY A 58 18.61 10.07 21.30
CA GLY A 58 19.88 10.14 20.55
C GLY A 58 19.78 9.71 19.08
N GLU A 59 18.66 9.19 18.63
CA GLU A 59 18.38 8.94 17.22
C GLU A 59 17.89 10.21 16.52
N SER A 60 18.15 10.31 15.23
CA SER A 60 17.67 11.37 14.35
C SER A 60 16.82 10.78 13.23
N ALA A 61 16.01 11.60 12.58
CA ALA A 61 15.31 11.20 11.36
C ALA A 61 16.32 10.63 10.33
N PRO A 62 15.96 9.56 9.61
CA PRO A 62 16.78 9.06 8.52
C PRO A 62 16.92 10.14 7.43
N THR A 63 17.97 10.03 6.62
CA THR A 63 18.25 11.00 5.56
C THR A 63 18.20 10.34 4.19
N ASN A 64 17.91 11.14 3.16
CA ASN A 64 18.05 10.75 1.76
C ASN A 64 19.56 10.65 1.37
N GLU A 65 19.85 10.30 0.13
CA GLU A 65 21.23 10.18 -0.37
C GLU A 65 22.00 11.52 -0.41
N LYS A 66 21.30 12.66 -0.35
CA LYS A 66 21.88 13.99 -0.27
C LYS A 66 22.19 14.42 1.19
N GLY A 67 21.77 13.63 2.18
CA GLY A 67 21.91 13.94 3.60
C GLY A 67 20.80 14.83 4.16
N GLU A 68 19.72 15.02 3.44
CA GLU A 68 18.54 15.78 3.87
C GLU A 68 17.59 14.86 4.65
N PRO A 69 16.89 15.35 5.67
CA PRO A 69 16.02 14.51 6.47
C PRO A 69 14.81 14.01 5.67
N LEU A 70 14.47 12.74 5.83
CA LEU A 70 13.23 12.15 5.34
C LEU A 70 12.05 12.57 6.24
N GLY A 71 10.85 12.61 5.66
CA GLY A 71 9.61 12.81 6.37
C GLY A 71 8.93 11.48 6.72
N MET A 72 8.33 11.38 7.90
CA MET A 72 7.58 10.21 8.31
C MET A 72 6.17 10.25 7.71
N ILE A 73 5.82 9.27 6.90
CA ILE A 73 4.49 9.13 6.30
C ILE A 73 3.52 8.35 7.21
N ALA A 74 4.03 7.33 7.88
CA ALA A 74 3.24 6.52 8.78
C ALA A 74 4.09 5.92 9.91
N GLN A 75 3.47 5.77 11.07
CA GLN A 75 3.99 5.05 12.22
C GLN A 75 2.95 4.08 12.72
N ILE A 76 3.33 2.83 12.91
CA ILE A 76 2.46 1.78 13.44
C ILE A 76 3.04 1.27 14.75
N ASN A 77 2.32 1.48 15.83
CA ASN A 77 2.59 0.81 17.10
C ASN A 77 2.01 -0.60 17.03
N CYS A 78 2.87 -1.59 16.90
CA CYS A 78 2.44 -2.98 16.72
C CYS A 78 1.57 -3.49 17.88
N ALA A 79 1.69 -2.92 19.08
CA ALA A 79 0.87 -3.29 20.23
C ALA A 79 -0.58 -2.78 20.13
N GLU A 80 -0.87 -1.83 19.25
CA GLU A 80 -2.22 -1.30 19.01
C GLU A 80 -2.95 -2.09 17.91
N LEU A 81 -2.22 -2.89 17.11
CA LEU A 81 -2.84 -3.72 16.09
C LEU A 81 -3.73 -4.81 16.71
N PRO A 82 -4.88 -5.13 16.09
CA PRO A 82 -5.64 -6.33 16.42
C PRO A 82 -4.77 -7.58 16.33
N GLU A 83 -5.21 -8.65 17.00
CA GLU A 83 -4.54 -9.95 16.95
C GLU A 83 -4.29 -10.38 15.49
N ASN A 84 -3.03 -10.60 15.17
CA ASN A 84 -2.57 -10.97 13.82
C ASN A 84 -1.33 -11.86 13.89
N ASP A 85 -1.11 -12.64 12.84
CA ASP A 85 0.02 -13.55 12.72
C ASP A 85 1.18 -12.96 11.89
N LEU A 86 1.05 -11.70 11.46
CA LEU A 86 1.96 -11.09 10.49
C LEU A 86 3.00 -10.20 11.17
N TYR A 87 2.53 -9.28 12.02
CA TYR A 87 3.37 -8.26 12.64
C TYR A 87 3.91 -8.69 13.99
N PRO A 88 5.06 -8.12 14.44
CA PRO A 88 5.49 -8.26 15.81
C PRO A 88 4.39 -7.79 16.78
N ALA A 89 4.31 -8.43 17.95
CA ALA A 89 3.31 -8.06 18.96
C ALA A 89 3.59 -6.71 19.65
N THR A 90 4.81 -6.16 19.49
CA THR A 90 5.26 -4.91 20.12
C THR A 90 6.23 -4.21 19.20
N GLY A 91 6.58 -2.97 19.53
CA GLY A 91 7.53 -2.15 18.77
C GLY A 91 6.85 -1.14 17.86
N LEU A 92 7.65 -0.26 17.27
CA LEU A 92 7.21 0.73 16.31
C LEU A 92 7.77 0.42 14.93
N LEU A 93 6.90 0.39 13.95
CA LEU A 93 7.26 0.33 12.54
C LEU A 93 7.01 1.70 11.91
N GLN A 94 8.04 2.29 11.32
CA GLN A 94 7.97 3.62 10.74
C GLN A 94 8.33 3.59 9.26
N PHE A 95 7.58 4.36 8.49
CA PHE A 95 7.72 4.52 7.04
C PHE A 95 8.09 5.97 6.75
N TRP A 96 9.21 6.15 6.03
CA TRP A 96 9.82 7.44 5.77
C TRP A 96 10.04 7.61 4.27
N MET A 97 9.86 8.83 3.77
CA MET A 97 9.97 9.17 2.36
C MET A 97 10.69 10.49 2.19
N ASP A 98 11.22 10.74 0.99
CA ASP A 98 11.83 12.01 0.64
C ASP A 98 10.76 13.07 0.32
N PRO A 99 10.57 14.06 1.19
CA PRO A 99 9.58 15.11 0.95
C PRO A 99 10.05 16.16 -0.05
N ASN A 100 11.37 16.22 -0.33
CA ASN A 100 12.00 17.24 -1.17
C ASN A 100 12.40 16.68 -2.54
N ASP A 101 11.76 15.60 -2.99
CA ASP A 101 12.02 15.01 -4.29
C ASP A 101 11.41 15.87 -5.41
N GLU A 102 12.26 16.57 -6.14
CA GLU A 102 11.86 17.48 -7.24
C GLU A 102 11.10 16.75 -8.38
N GLU A 103 11.25 15.43 -8.47
CA GLU A 103 10.56 14.59 -9.46
C GLU A 103 9.23 14.04 -8.93
N CYS A 104 8.85 14.38 -7.69
CA CYS A 104 7.65 13.89 -7.01
C CYS A 104 7.56 12.36 -6.93
N LEU A 105 8.71 11.68 -6.89
CA LEU A 105 8.77 10.23 -6.72
C LEU A 105 8.74 9.80 -5.26
N TRP A 106 8.96 10.77 -4.36
CA TRP A 106 8.95 10.60 -2.91
C TRP A 106 9.83 9.45 -2.41
N GLY A 107 10.95 9.25 -3.13
CA GLY A 107 11.93 8.21 -2.84
C GLY A 107 11.71 6.89 -3.57
N PHE A 108 10.72 6.80 -4.45
CA PHE A 108 10.56 5.64 -5.34
C PHE A 108 11.67 5.62 -6.40
N ASP A 109 12.33 4.49 -6.55
CA ASP A 109 13.38 4.27 -7.54
C ASP A 109 12.86 3.27 -8.59
N TYR A 110 12.57 3.78 -9.80
CA TYR A 110 12.06 2.97 -10.92
C TYR A 110 13.03 1.90 -11.42
N GLU A 111 14.32 2.02 -11.13
CA GLU A 111 15.33 1.05 -11.54
C GLU A 111 15.57 -0.01 -10.43
N ASN A 112 15.30 0.36 -9.17
CA ASN A 112 15.52 -0.49 -8.03
C ASN A 112 14.50 -0.19 -6.89
N PRO A 113 13.30 -0.76 -6.94
CA PRO A 113 12.24 -0.49 -5.95
C PRO A 113 12.60 -0.85 -4.50
N THR A 114 13.69 -1.58 -4.26
CA THR A 114 14.19 -1.88 -2.90
C THR A 114 15.29 -0.93 -2.44
N SER A 115 15.62 0.07 -3.25
CA SER A 115 16.65 1.06 -2.93
C SER A 115 16.16 2.01 -1.85
N GLN A 116 16.51 1.73 -0.60
CA GLN A 116 16.14 2.58 0.53
C GLN A 116 17.07 3.80 0.67
N LYS A 117 17.48 4.44 -0.42
CA LYS A 117 18.28 5.68 -0.38
C LYS A 117 17.43 6.90 -0.02
N ASN A 118 16.25 6.99 -0.64
CA ASN A 118 15.35 8.13 -0.54
C ASN A 118 14.01 7.78 0.09
N PHE A 119 13.85 6.56 0.58
CA PHE A 119 12.82 6.14 1.52
C PHE A 119 13.46 5.24 2.59
N ARG A 120 12.73 4.97 3.68
CA ARG A 120 13.22 4.08 4.73
C ARG A 120 12.06 3.41 5.45
N VAL A 121 12.24 2.13 5.80
CA VAL A 121 11.38 1.44 6.75
C VAL A 121 12.23 1.07 7.95
N ILE A 122 11.81 1.49 9.15
CA ILE A 122 12.57 1.29 10.39
C ILE A 122 11.66 0.62 11.41
N TYR A 123 12.20 -0.37 12.10
CA TYR A 123 11.52 -1.04 13.20
C TYR A 123 12.32 -0.87 14.50
N TYR A 124 11.66 -0.31 15.50
CA TYR A 124 12.16 -0.22 16.86
C TYR A 124 11.48 -1.24 17.74
N GLU A 125 12.20 -2.29 18.16
CA GLU A 125 11.64 -3.38 18.96
C GLU A 125 11.17 -2.91 20.35
N THR A 126 11.90 -1.99 20.94
CA THR A 126 11.63 -1.41 22.25
C THR A 126 11.33 0.08 22.14
N LEU A 127 10.21 0.47 22.68
CA LEU A 127 9.90 1.88 22.89
C LEU A 127 10.81 2.41 24.00
N GLY A 128 11.66 3.38 23.68
CA GLY A 128 12.47 4.12 24.64
C GLY A 128 11.69 5.27 25.28
N GLU A 129 12.35 6.08 26.12
CA GLU A 129 11.81 7.38 26.44
C GLU A 129 11.78 8.23 25.17
N PRO A 130 10.63 8.87 24.84
CA PRO A 130 10.52 9.68 23.65
C PRO A 130 11.59 10.76 23.59
N ASN A 131 12.20 10.97 22.44
CA ASN A 131 13.09 12.10 22.24
C ASN A 131 12.25 13.39 22.10
N PRO A 132 12.24 14.28 23.09
CA PRO A 132 11.45 15.52 23.02
C PRO A 132 11.95 16.48 21.93
N ASP A 133 13.20 16.29 21.49
CA ASP A 133 13.85 17.10 20.46
C ASP A 133 13.81 16.43 19.08
N ALA A 134 13.04 15.33 18.93
CA ALA A 134 12.83 14.71 17.64
C ALA A 134 12.28 15.78 16.67
N PRO A 135 12.98 16.07 15.57
CA PRO A 135 12.56 17.13 14.69
C PRO A 135 11.21 16.74 14.05
N PHE A 136 10.30 17.69 14.00
CA PHE A 136 9.33 17.70 12.92
C PHE A 136 10.14 17.84 11.64
N PRO A 137 9.92 17.03 10.62
CA PRO A 137 10.51 17.33 9.33
C PRO A 137 10.05 18.75 8.96
N ASN A 138 10.99 19.69 8.85
CA ASN A 138 10.72 20.93 8.14
C ASN A 138 10.60 20.54 6.66
N VAL A 139 9.41 20.17 6.29
CA VAL A 139 9.08 19.91 4.90
C VAL A 139 8.72 21.24 4.28
N ASP A 140 9.48 21.69 3.30
CA ASP A 140 9.11 22.85 2.51
C ASP A 140 8.02 22.39 1.54
N TRP A 141 6.79 22.73 1.85
CA TRP A 141 5.60 22.32 1.12
C TRP A 141 5.40 23.08 -0.20
N ASP A 142 6.26 24.10 -0.45
CA ASP A 142 6.04 25.05 -1.57
C ASP A 142 6.34 24.45 -2.96
N GLU A 143 6.98 23.28 -3.09
CA GLU A 143 7.45 22.81 -4.40
C GLU A 143 7.05 21.37 -4.79
N GLY A 144 6.37 20.57 -3.99
CA GLY A 144 6.21 19.18 -4.38
C GLY A 144 5.01 18.42 -3.86
N GLY A 145 4.20 19.01 -3.02
CA GLY A 145 3.05 18.31 -2.40
C GLY A 145 3.49 17.10 -1.58
N TRP A 146 3.02 17.01 -0.38
CA TRP A 146 3.20 15.84 0.47
C TRP A 146 1.95 14.97 0.37
N PRO A 147 2.03 13.64 0.34
CA PRO A 147 0.82 12.81 0.21
C PRO A 147 -0.13 12.90 1.40
N ILE A 148 0.29 13.49 2.51
CA ILE A 148 -0.59 13.84 3.63
C ILE A 148 -0.74 15.35 3.64
N GLY A 149 -1.97 15.83 3.45
CA GLY A 149 -2.30 17.26 3.41
C GLY A 149 -2.49 17.84 2.01
N GLY A 150 -2.52 17.00 0.98
CA GLY A 150 -2.86 17.40 -0.40
C GLY A 150 -1.80 18.21 -1.13
N PHE A 151 -2.05 18.45 -2.42
CA PHE A 151 -1.17 19.20 -3.33
C PHE A 151 -1.20 20.72 -3.11
N ASP A 152 -2.15 21.25 -2.37
CA ASP A 152 -2.40 22.68 -2.19
C ASP A 152 -2.15 23.15 -0.76
N CYS A 153 -1.12 22.65 -0.09
CA CYS A 153 -0.76 23.18 1.22
C CYS A 153 -0.16 24.58 1.11
N GLU A 154 -0.99 25.59 0.93
CA GLU A 154 -0.61 27.01 1.08
C GLU A 154 -0.27 27.42 2.52
N SER A 155 -0.36 26.51 3.48
CA SER A 155 -0.34 26.85 4.91
C SER A 155 0.80 26.26 5.71
N GLY A 156 2.00 26.19 5.15
CA GLY A 156 3.23 25.91 5.94
C GLY A 156 3.32 24.47 6.47
N PRO A 157 4.31 24.16 7.34
CA PRO A 157 4.46 22.83 7.91
C PRO A 157 3.24 22.53 8.77
N LEU A 158 2.22 22.01 8.14
CA LEU A 158 1.07 21.51 8.86
C LEU A 158 1.58 20.34 9.70
N GLU A 159 1.36 20.46 10.99
CA GLU A 159 1.40 19.35 11.91
C GLU A 159 0.25 18.38 11.58
N LEU A 160 0.17 17.95 10.32
CA LEU A 160 -0.86 17.01 9.88
C LEU A 160 -0.52 15.68 10.50
N GLU A 161 -1.28 15.38 11.51
CA GLU A 161 -1.21 14.15 12.25
C GLU A 161 -2.62 13.55 12.24
N TYR A 162 -2.80 12.45 11.51
CA TYR A 162 -4.03 11.68 11.57
C TYR A 162 -3.83 10.46 12.44
N GLY A 163 -4.68 10.26 13.45
CA GLY A 163 -4.70 9.02 14.20
C GLY A 163 -5.21 7.87 13.33
N MET A 164 -4.95 6.65 13.77
CA MET A 164 -5.44 5.43 13.12
C MET A 164 -6.37 4.66 14.02
N THR A 165 -7.51 4.22 13.50
CA THR A 165 -8.28 3.12 14.08
C THR A 165 -8.15 1.88 13.21
N PHE A 166 -8.39 0.71 13.79
CA PHE A 166 -8.10 -0.57 13.16
C PHE A 166 -9.35 -1.41 13.02
N GLU A 167 -9.53 -2.02 11.84
CA GLU A 167 -10.61 -2.96 11.59
C GLU A 167 -10.07 -4.19 10.85
N VAL A 168 -10.31 -5.39 11.40
CA VAL A 168 -9.93 -6.63 10.69
C VAL A 168 -10.93 -6.88 9.57
N ARG A 169 -10.43 -7.05 8.36
CA ARG A 169 -11.20 -7.36 7.15
C ARG A 169 -10.65 -8.60 6.46
N GLU A 170 -11.47 -9.26 5.67
CA GLU A 170 -11.06 -10.31 4.76
C GLU A 170 -11.15 -9.80 3.33
N GLN A 171 -10.01 -9.77 2.66
CA GLN A 171 -9.95 -9.45 1.23
C GLN A 171 -10.05 -10.72 0.40
N GLY A 172 -10.90 -10.69 -0.63
CA GLY A 172 -10.91 -11.68 -1.69
C GLY A 172 -9.72 -11.48 -2.63
N VAL A 173 -9.59 -12.38 -3.59
CA VAL A 173 -8.61 -12.23 -4.66
C VAL A 173 -8.89 -10.94 -5.45
N THR A 174 -7.83 -10.22 -5.82
CA THR A 174 -7.92 -8.94 -6.53
C THR A 174 -7.14 -8.99 -7.85
N ALA A 175 -7.61 -8.26 -8.86
CA ALA A 175 -6.96 -8.17 -10.17
C ALA A 175 -5.69 -7.30 -10.18
N SER A 176 -5.40 -6.56 -9.11
CA SER A 176 -4.21 -5.71 -9.05
C SER A 176 -2.88 -6.46 -8.88
N GLY A 177 -2.90 -7.75 -8.53
CA GLY A 177 -1.69 -8.56 -8.36
C GLY A 177 -1.09 -9.07 -9.67
N TYR A 178 0.24 -9.10 -9.77
CA TYR A 178 0.98 -9.52 -10.97
C TYR A 178 0.66 -10.93 -11.47
N ASP A 179 0.24 -11.82 -10.59
CA ASP A 179 -0.05 -13.24 -10.88
C ASP A 179 -1.56 -13.52 -11.04
N TYR A 180 -2.40 -12.52 -10.80
CA TYR A 180 -3.84 -12.70 -10.81
C TYR A 180 -4.37 -13.33 -12.11
N TYR A 181 -3.95 -12.76 -13.24
CA TYR A 181 -4.42 -13.25 -14.55
C TYR A 181 -3.98 -14.67 -14.85
N ASP A 182 -2.83 -15.08 -14.36
CA ASP A 182 -2.34 -16.46 -14.51
C ASP A 182 -3.11 -17.40 -13.60
N VAL A 183 -3.34 -17.03 -12.35
CA VAL A 183 -4.10 -17.81 -11.36
C VAL A 183 -5.56 -17.94 -11.79
N PHE A 184 -6.21 -16.83 -12.13
CA PHE A 184 -7.60 -16.83 -12.61
C PHE A 184 -7.74 -17.63 -13.91
N GLY A 185 -6.86 -17.39 -14.88
CA GLY A 185 -6.88 -18.05 -16.16
C GLY A 185 -6.64 -19.57 -16.07
N ALA A 186 -5.71 -20.00 -15.24
CA ALA A 186 -5.48 -21.42 -14.99
C ALA A 186 -6.71 -22.08 -14.37
N LYS A 187 -7.35 -21.43 -13.39
CA LYS A 187 -8.55 -21.93 -12.74
C LYS A 187 -9.76 -21.96 -13.70
N TRP A 188 -9.85 -20.96 -14.56
CA TRP A 188 -10.86 -20.93 -15.62
C TRP A 188 -10.70 -22.11 -16.58
N ASP A 189 -9.49 -22.32 -17.11
CA ASP A 189 -9.19 -23.39 -18.07
C ASP A 189 -9.36 -24.80 -17.47
N GLU A 190 -9.13 -24.95 -16.16
CA GLU A 190 -9.43 -26.16 -15.40
C GLU A 190 -10.95 -26.40 -15.30
N THR A 191 -11.70 -25.36 -14.97
CA THR A 191 -13.14 -25.46 -14.69
C THR A 191 -13.97 -25.54 -15.96
N TYR A 192 -13.55 -24.84 -17.02
CA TYR A 192 -14.25 -24.74 -18.30
C TYR A 192 -13.34 -25.14 -19.48
N PRO A 193 -12.91 -26.41 -19.58
CA PRO A 193 -11.89 -26.82 -20.54
C PRO A 193 -12.31 -26.66 -22.03
N ASP A 194 -13.61 -26.63 -22.30
CA ASP A 194 -14.14 -26.41 -23.64
C ASP A 194 -14.32 -24.93 -24.01
N GLU A 195 -14.12 -24.04 -23.06
CA GLU A 195 -14.34 -22.60 -23.18
C GLU A 195 -13.13 -21.82 -22.69
N LYS A 196 -11.94 -22.20 -23.12
CA LYS A 196 -10.68 -21.63 -22.70
C LYS A 196 -10.58 -20.15 -23.01
N LEU A 197 -9.99 -19.42 -22.05
CA LEU A 197 -9.56 -18.06 -22.28
C LEU A 197 -8.45 -18.00 -23.34
N PRO A 198 -8.27 -16.84 -24.02
CA PRO A 198 -7.14 -16.65 -24.92
C PRO A 198 -5.82 -17.01 -24.24
N GLU A 199 -4.93 -17.72 -24.95
CA GLU A 199 -3.66 -18.15 -24.40
C GLU A 199 -2.78 -16.95 -23.96
N ALA A 200 -2.08 -17.12 -22.83
CA ALA A 200 -1.07 -16.18 -22.40
C ALA A 200 0.13 -16.23 -23.37
N HIS A 201 0.69 -15.08 -23.67
CA HIS A 201 1.91 -14.94 -24.46
C HIS A 201 3.09 -14.55 -23.56
N GLU A 202 4.30 -15.02 -23.92
CA GLU A 202 5.54 -14.58 -23.26
C GLU A 202 5.81 -13.08 -23.45
N ASN A 203 5.23 -12.46 -24.48
CA ASN A 203 5.35 -11.03 -24.73
C ASN A 203 4.20 -10.27 -24.03
N PRO A 204 4.49 -9.44 -23.03
CA PRO A 204 3.46 -8.73 -22.26
C PRO A 204 2.55 -7.84 -23.12
N TYR A 205 3.05 -7.25 -24.22
CA TYR A 205 2.24 -6.45 -25.13
C TYR A 205 1.19 -7.29 -25.90
N LYS A 206 1.43 -8.58 -26.07
CA LYS A 206 0.46 -9.49 -26.69
C LYS A 206 -0.57 -10.06 -25.70
N ASN A 207 -0.33 -9.89 -24.41
CA ASN A 207 -1.27 -10.26 -23.36
C ASN A 207 -2.34 -9.20 -23.11
N GLN A 208 -2.22 -8.02 -23.72
CA GLN A 208 -3.15 -6.91 -23.48
C GLN A 208 -4.61 -7.33 -23.74
N ALA A 209 -4.90 -7.95 -24.85
CA ALA A 209 -6.27 -8.42 -25.15
C ALA A 209 -6.80 -9.46 -24.15
N ARG A 210 -5.89 -10.34 -23.62
CA ARG A 210 -6.25 -11.28 -22.56
C ARG A 210 -6.53 -10.56 -21.24
N ARG A 211 -5.69 -9.59 -20.88
CA ARG A 211 -5.85 -8.78 -19.67
C ARG A 211 -7.13 -7.96 -19.70
N GLU A 212 -7.37 -7.26 -20.82
CA GLU A 212 -8.60 -6.49 -21.00
C GLU A 212 -9.85 -7.37 -20.86
N ALA A 213 -9.85 -8.54 -21.51
CA ALA A 213 -10.97 -9.48 -21.39
C ALA A 213 -11.16 -10.02 -19.96
N LEU A 214 -10.06 -10.29 -19.24
CA LEU A 214 -10.13 -10.74 -17.85
C LEU A 214 -10.52 -9.62 -16.89
N TYR A 215 -10.02 -8.42 -17.11
CA TYR A 215 -10.40 -7.24 -16.35
C TYR A 215 -11.92 -6.98 -16.46
N GLU A 216 -12.46 -6.89 -17.68
CA GLU A 216 -13.91 -6.72 -17.90
C GLU A 216 -14.77 -7.81 -17.22
N LEU A 217 -14.22 -9.04 -17.11
CA LEU A 217 -14.92 -10.16 -16.47
C LEU A 217 -14.88 -10.12 -14.95
N THR A 218 -13.88 -9.50 -14.36
CA THR A 218 -13.59 -9.58 -12.93
C THR A 218 -13.85 -8.29 -12.17
N GLU A 219 -13.74 -7.14 -12.85
CA GLU A 219 -14.04 -5.82 -12.28
C GLU A 219 -15.36 -5.77 -11.47
N PRO A 220 -16.49 -6.35 -11.94
CA PRO A 220 -17.73 -6.34 -11.17
C PRO A 220 -17.69 -7.10 -9.85
N PHE A 221 -16.64 -7.86 -9.58
CA PHE A 221 -16.49 -8.70 -8.39
C PHE A 221 -15.34 -8.26 -7.49
N GLU A 222 -14.64 -7.20 -7.86
CA GLU A 222 -13.64 -6.57 -7.01
C GLU A 222 -14.29 -5.84 -5.85
N SER A 223 -13.54 -5.64 -4.79
CA SER A 223 -14.00 -4.82 -3.67
C SER A 223 -14.20 -3.39 -4.15
N GLU A 224 -15.38 -2.83 -3.97
CA GLU A 224 -15.67 -1.43 -4.27
C GLU A 224 -14.98 -0.45 -3.31
N GLU A 225 -14.43 -0.94 -2.21
CA GLU A 225 -13.79 -0.11 -1.20
C GLU A 225 -12.26 -0.27 -1.24
N GLU A 226 -11.60 0.77 -1.68
CA GLU A 226 -10.18 0.97 -1.47
C GLU A 226 -9.97 1.54 -0.08
N TYR A 227 -8.98 1.06 0.65
CA TYR A 227 -8.65 1.55 1.99
C TYR A 227 -7.20 1.31 2.34
N SER A 228 -6.62 2.17 3.14
CA SER A 228 -5.29 1.98 3.70
C SER A 228 -5.26 0.77 4.63
N HIS A 229 -4.26 -0.11 4.48
CA HIS A 229 -4.23 -1.34 5.26
C HIS A 229 -2.84 -1.96 5.38
N VAL A 230 -2.70 -2.86 6.35
CA VAL A 230 -1.56 -3.74 6.51
C VAL A 230 -1.99 -5.20 6.32
N GLY A 231 -1.12 -6.04 5.78
CA GLY A 231 -1.51 -7.39 5.36
C GLY A 231 -2.40 -7.39 4.13
N GLY A 232 -3.11 -8.48 3.89
CA GLY A 232 -3.99 -8.59 2.72
C GLY A 232 -3.26 -8.60 1.38
N TYR A 233 -3.92 -8.07 0.36
CA TYR A 233 -3.36 -7.85 -0.96
C TYR A 233 -2.98 -6.37 -1.12
N PRO A 234 -1.82 -6.05 -1.74
CA PRO A 234 -1.50 -4.67 -2.09
C PRO A 234 -2.48 -4.16 -3.15
N PHE A 235 -2.68 -2.86 -3.21
CA PHE A 235 -3.49 -2.21 -4.22
C PHE A 235 -2.60 -1.35 -5.12
N PHE A 236 -2.58 -1.66 -6.41
CA PHE A 236 -1.81 -0.94 -7.42
C PHE A 236 -2.76 -0.23 -8.38
N VAL A 237 -2.60 1.08 -8.50
CA VAL A 237 -3.41 1.88 -9.45
C VAL A 237 -2.97 1.62 -10.89
N GLN A 238 -1.68 1.37 -11.11
CA GLN A 238 -1.14 1.05 -12.42
C GLN A 238 -0.66 -0.40 -12.50
N ASN A 239 0.63 -0.63 -12.35
CA ASN A 239 1.22 -1.95 -12.53
C ASN A 239 1.87 -2.44 -11.24
N ASP A 240 1.70 -3.71 -10.96
CA ASP A 240 2.46 -4.38 -9.91
C ASP A 240 3.95 -4.47 -10.31
N PRO A 241 4.88 -3.89 -9.55
CA PRO A 241 6.30 -3.88 -9.91
C PRO A 241 6.90 -5.29 -10.04
N ARG A 242 6.29 -6.31 -9.45
CA ARG A 242 6.70 -7.73 -9.58
C ARG A 242 6.47 -8.31 -10.96
N GLU A 243 5.76 -7.61 -11.85
CA GLU A 243 5.66 -7.97 -13.27
C GLU A 243 6.99 -7.74 -13.98
N GLU A 244 7.60 -6.57 -13.75
CA GLU A 244 8.85 -6.15 -14.37
C GLU A 244 10.05 -6.72 -13.61
N PHE A 245 10.09 -6.54 -12.30
CA PHE A 245 11.17 -6.97 -11.41
C PHE A 245 10.90 -8.37 -10.86
N LYS A 246 11.34 -9.41 -11.58
CA LYS A 246 11.10 -10.80 -11.18
C LYS A 246 11.73 -11.18 -9.83
N GLU A 247 12.78 -10.49 -9.44
CA GLU A 247 13.44 -10.61 -8.14
C GLU A 247 12.54 -10.18 -6.98
N LEU A 248 11.56 -9.30 -7.25
CA LEU A 248 10.58 -8.89 -6.25
C LEU A 248 9.46 -9.90 -6.02
N ARG A 249 9.36 -10.96 -6.80
CA ARG A 249 8.29 -11.98 -6.65
C ARG A 249 8.30 -12.69 -5.30
N GLY A 250 9.43 -12.65 -4.59
CA GLY A 250 9.53 -13.09 -3.20
C GLY A 250 8.88 -12.13 -2.18
N HIS A 251 8.64 -10.87 -2.56
CA HIS A 251 7.99 -9.86 -1.71
C HIS A 251 6.46 -10.06 -1.75
N THR A 252 6.00 -11.12 -1.10
CA THR A 252 4.60 -11.56 -1.15
C THR A 252 3.75 -11.03 0.00
N VAL A 253 4.37 -10.35 0.95
CA VAL A 253 3.68 -9.75 2.09
C VAL A 253 3.48 -8.26 1.83
N ASN A 254 2.23 -7.82 1.87
CA ASN A 254 1.89 -6.42 1.92
C ASN A 254 2.19 -5.89 3.33
N LEU A 255 3.26 -5.12 3.46
CA LEU A 255 3.65 -4.51 4.72
C LEU A 255 2.80 -3.28 5.04
N LEU A 256 2.48 -2.49 4.02
CA LEU A 256 1.60 -1.33 4.13
C LEU A 256 1.10 -0.95 2.74
N THR A 257 -0.18 -0.65 2.65
CA THR A 257 -0.79 0.10 1.56
C THR A 257 -1.41 1.37 2.13
N ILE A 258 -1.12 2.52 1.52
CA ILE A 258 -1.79 3.79 1.82
C ILE A 258 -2.46 4.24 0.53
N VAL A 259 -3.78 4.40 0.55
CA VAL A 259 -4.56 4.93 -0.57
C VAL A 259 -4.83 6.41 -0.38
N SER A 260 -5.13 7.09 -1.48
CA SER A 260 -5.69 8.43 -1.42
C SER A 260 -7.05 8.38 -0.74
N GLU A 261 -7.25 9.25 0.21
CA GLU A 261 -8.46 9.32 1.03
C GLU A 261 -8.79 10.79 1.29
N SER A 262 -9.97 11.21 0.86
CA SER A 262 -10.50 12.53 1.16
C SER A 262 -11.90 12.34 1.74
N GLU A 263 -12.03 12.56 3.02
CA GLU A 263 -13.34 12.60 3.67
C GLU A 263 -13.58 13.98 4.26
N ASN A 264 -14.49 14.72 3.72
CA ASN A 264 -15.61 15.30 4.46
C ASN A 264 -16.51 16.22 3.63
N GLU A 265 -17.70 15.76 3.31
CA GLU A 265 -18.75 16.60 2.72
C GLU A 265 -19.51 17.47 3.75
N GLU A 266 -19.36 17.23 5.05
CA GLU A 266 -20.18 17.85 6.09
C GLU A 266 -19.45 18.81 7.05
N ASN A 267 -18.13 18.77 7.14
CA ASN A 267 -17.38 19.59 8.09
C ASN A 267 -15.96 19.91 7.58
N GLU A 268 -15.77 21.07 6.97
CA GLU A 268 -14.49 21.52 6.40
C GLU A 268 -13.34 21.61 7.44
N ASP A 269 -13.66 21.61 8.74
CA ASP A 269 -12.67 21.69 9.83
C ASP A 269 -12.11 20.30 10.26
N GLU A 270 -12.65 19.20 9.73
CA GLU A 270 -12.25 17.82 10.05
C GLU A 270 -11.84 17.03 8.79
N GLU A 271 -11.33 17.71 7.80
CA GLU A 271 -10.97 17.11 6.52
C GLU A 271 -9.73 16.21 6.65
N ILE A 272 -9.90 14.95 6.26
CA ILE A 272 -8.79 14.02 6.06
C ILE A 272 -8.36 14.17 4.61
N GLU A 273 -7.09 14.48 4.42
CA GLU A 273 -6.53 14.64 3.10
C GLU A 273 -5.24 13.83 3.00
N ILE A 274 -5.34 12.64 2.41
CA ILE A 274 -4.21 11.80 2.02
C ILE A 274 -4.30 11.67 0.51
N MET A 275 -3.33 12.23 -0.22
CA MET A 275 -3.41 12.31 -1.68
C MET A 275 -2.10 11.87 -2.34
N TRP A 276 -2.17 10.79 -3.09
CA TRP A 276 -1.08 10.25 -3.89
C TRP A 276 -1.29 10.63 -5.36
N GLY A 277 -0.71 11.76 -5.78
CA GLY A 277 -0.91 12.25 -7.14
C GLY A 277 -2.39 12.46 -7.47
N ASP A 278 -2.87 11.86 -8.55
CA ASP A 278 -4.29 11.87 -8.94
C ASP A 278 -4.96 10.59 -8.43
N ALA A 279 -5.46 10.63 -7.20
CA ALA A 279 -6.16 9.52 -6.52
C ALA A 279 -5.38 8.19 -6.52
N GLY A 280 -4.09 8.27 -6.25
CA GLY A 280 -3.19 7.11 -6.28
C GLY A 280 -3.12 6.30 -5.00
N ALA A 281 -2.16 5.37 -4.98
CA ALA A 281 -1.84 4.55 -3.82
C ALA A 281 -0.33 4.26 -3.73
N ALA A 282 0.12 3.98 -2.52
CA ALA A 282 1.50 3.60 -2.23
C ALA A 282 1.55 2.25 -1.51
N ASN A 283 2.53 1.43 -1.87
CA ASN A 283 2.68 0.07 -1.38
C ASN A 283 4.10 -0.21 -0.90
N TRP A 284 4.22 -0.87 0.25
CA TRP A 284 5.47 -1.43 0.77
C TRP A 284 5.34 -2.92 0.88
N LEU A 285 6.21 -3.64 0.17
CA LEU A 285 6.20 -5.09 0.11
C LEU A 285 7.47 -5.67 0.74
N ILE A 286 7.33 -6.79 1.44
CA ILE A 286 8.44 -7.49 2.09
C ILE A 286 8.35 -9.00 1.86
N THR A 287 9.47 -9.70 1.96
CA THR A 287 9.45 -11.16 1.97
C THR A 287 8.99 -11.71 3.33
N PRO A 288 8.29 -12.85 3.38
CA PRO A 288 7.91 -13.47 4.66
C PRO A 288 9.11 -13.73 5.58
N GLU A 289 10.24 -14.14 5.02
CA GLU A 289 11.45 -14.43 5.77
C GLU A 289 12.06 -13.19 6.41
N ALA A 290 12.11 -12.07 5.67
CA ALA A 290 12.62 -10.80 6.16
C ALA A 290 11.73 -10.25 7.29
N LEU A 291 10.41 -10.31 7.12
CA LEU A 291 9.47 -9.89 8.16
C LEU A 291 9.60 -10.74 9.43
N ALA A 292 9.69 -12.06 9.29
CA ALA A 292 9.89 -12.97 10.41
C ALA A 292 11.23 -12.71 11.14
N ALA A 293 12.27 -12.31 10.40
CA ALA A 293 13.56 -11.92 10.94
C ALA A 293 13.59 -10.48 11.47
N ARG A 294 12.54 -9.69 11.27
CA ARG A 294 12.48 -8.24 11.55
C ARG A 294 13.57 -7.47 10.81
N ASP A 295 13.90 -7.93 9.62
CA ASP A 295 14.85 -7.29 8.72
C ASP A 295 14.11 -6.48 7.65
N PHE A 296 14.04 -5.19 7.86
CA PHE A 296 13.38 -4.23 6.97
C PHE A 296 14.35 -3.56 5.99
N THR A 297 15.55 -4.10 5.81
CA THR A 297 16.55 -3.52 4.90
C THR A 297 16.26 -3.79 3.42
N ASN A 298 15.37 -4.74 3.11
CA ASN A 298 14.98 -5.12 1.75
C ASN A 298 13.46 -5.07 1.59
N VAL A 299 12.88 -3.89 1.78
CA VAL A 299 11.48 -3.59 1.51
C VAL A 299 11.39 -3.00 0.11
N ALA A 300 10.46 -3.47 -0.71
CA ALA A 300 10.14 -2.83 -1.99
C ALA A 300 9.08 -1.75 -1.76
N PHE A 301 9.29 -0.59 -2.35
CA PHE A 301 8.37 0.54 -2.34
C PHE A 301 7.94 0.87 -3.77
N GLU A 302 6.67 1.14 -3.94
CA GLU A 302 6.07 1.59 -5.18
C GLU A 302 4.90 2.52 -4.85
N TRP A 303 4.71 3.56 -5.65
CA TRP A 303 3.47 4.32 -5.68
C TRP A 303 3.09 4.67 -7.12
N SER A 304 1.80 4.79 -7.38
CA SER A 304 1.27 5.16 -8.68
C SER A 304 -0.08 5.86 -8.53
N CYS A 305 -0.44 6.66 -9.52
CA CYS A 305 -1.71 7.40 -9.57
C CYS A 305 -2.37 7.26 -10.95
N GLY A 306 -3.58 7.80 -11.08
CA GLY A 306 -4.40 7.77 -12.30
C GLY A 306 -3.83 8.56 -13.47
#